data_f5bd809acb6dc7ff5c727dc9ee3f5619
#
_entry.id   f5bd809acb6dc7ff5c727dc9ee3f5619
#
_cell.length_a   1.000
_cell.length_b   1.000
_cell.length_c   1.000
_cell.angle_alpha   90.00
_cell.angle_beta   90.00
_cell.angle_gamma   90.00
#
_symmetry.space_group_name_H-M   'P 1'
#
loop_
_entity.id
_entity.type
_entity.pdbx_description
1 polymer ?
#
loop_
_entity_poly.entity_id
_entity_poly.type
_entity_poly.pdbx_seq_one_letter_code
_entity_poly.pdbx_strand_id
1 'polypeptide(L)'
;MSKVLIAGGGLAGLAAAAALGGAGFEVEVFESRPFLGGRATSFPLSGEADSEVIDNCQHVLMRCCVNLLDFYQRLGVRDRIRFYREFYFLEPGGRISVLRRGRLPAPFHFIGSFLRMHCLDRRDKLGVARALMAMRRERTRRKDLDRISMLDWLLQKRQTPHAIDRFWRQILVSAVNENLECMAAIHGFQVFGLGFFARADSYEMGVSSIPLAQLYAGETWSCLRNVRFHFRSSVERVDAAGFVVAGERRVADHYICALPFERLESVGLPAPQFGHSPITGVHLWFDREVTTLPHATLLDRTMQWMFNKGGGKYLLLVVSASRDLTPLSREEIVDIAIGDLRLYFPRVCDAKLVKAHVIKEQRATFAAAPDTERLRPTTDSGIANLYLAGDWTRTGWPATMEGAVRSGYMAAEWVAQAAGKPARFLLPDLA
;
A
#
# COMPACT_ATOMS: atom_id res chain seq x y z
N MET A 1 -21.36 16.64 -22.94
CA MET A 1 -20.57 16.26 -21.77
C MET A 1 -19.56 15.24 -22.28
N SER A 2 -18.25 15.43 -22.06
CA SER A 2 -17.27 14.47 -22.60
C SER A 2 -17.37 13.15 -21.86
N LYS A 3 -17.31 12.06 -22.60
CA LYS A 3 -17.43 10.69 -22.11
C LYS A 3 -16.06 10.05 -21.96
N VAL A 4 -15.84 9.35 -20.85
CA VAL A 4 -14.59 8.66 -20.52
C VAL A 4 -14.85 7.21 -20.15
N LEU A 5 -14.12 6.28 -20.77
CA LEU A 5 -14.13 4.87 -20.36
C LEU A 5 -12.87 4.55 -19.59
N ILE A 6 -13.03 3.80 -18.50
CA ILE A 6 -11.93 3.36 -17.61
C ILE A 6 -11.91 1.84 -17.56
N ALA A 7 -10.78 1.23 -17.89
CA ALA A 7 -10.55 -0.20 -17.74
C ALA A 7 -9.89 -0.49 -16.38
N GLY A 8 -10.61 -1.15 -15.47
CA GLY A 8 -10.16 -1.55 -14.14
C GLY A 8 -10.74 -0.72 -13.01
N GLY A 9 -11.43 -1.39 -12.09
CA GLY A 9 -12.04 -0.84 -10.87
C GLY A 9 -11.14 -0.92 -9.62
N GLY A 10 -9.81 -0.93 -9.80
CA GLY A 10 -8.83 -0.76 -8.73
C GLY A 10 -8.68 0.70 -8.30
N LEU A 11 -7.88 1.00 -7.26
CA LEU A 11 -7.74 2.35 -6.70
C LEU A 11 -7.37 3.41 -7.75
N ALA A 12 -6.55 3.08 -8.74
CA ALA A 12 -6.18 4.01 -9.81
C ALA A 12 -7.39 4.40 -10.66
N GLY A 13 -8.17 3.41 -11.14
CA GLY A 13 -9.37 3.66 -11.93
C GLY A 13 -10.46 4.35 -11.11
N LEU A 14 -10.65 3.98 -9.85
CA LEU A 14 -11.61 4.61 -8.95
C LEU A 14 -11.25 6.07 -8.64
N ALA A 15 -9.96 6.38 -8.43
CA ALA A 15 -9.51 7.74 -8.22
C ALA A 15 -9.73 8.62 -9.46
N ALA A 16 -9.42 8.09 -10.65
CA ALA A 16 -9.71 8.78 -11.91
C ALA A 16 -11.22 9.01 -12.09
N ALA A 17 -12.05 7.99 -11.80
CA ALA A 17 -13.51 8.09 -11.88
C ALA A 17 -14.08 9.14 -10.93
N ALA A 18 -13.60 9.19 -9.67
CA ALA A 18 -14.05 10.17 -8.68
C ALA A 18 -13.64 11.59 -9.07
N ALA A 19 -12.42 11.78 -9.57
CA ALA A 19 -11.91 13.08 -10.02
C ALA A 19 -12.70 13.60 -11.24
N LEU A 20 -12.84 12.79 -12.26
CA LEU A 20 -13.56 13.17 -13.50
C LEU A 20 -15.06 13.29 -13.28
N GLY A 21 -15.67 12.39 -12.51
CA GLY A 21 -17.07 12.48 -12.14
C GLY A 21 -17.38 13.78 -11.38
N GLY A 22 -16.53 14.15 -10.41
CA GLY A 22 -16.64 15.43 -9.70
C GLY A 22 -16.43 16.66 -10.59
N ALA A 23 -15.69 16.53 -11.70
CA ALA A 23 -15.49 17.57 -12.70
C ALA A 23 -16.57 17.59 -13.81
N GLY A 24 -17.59 16.76 -13.71
CA GLY A 24 -18.75 16.76 -14.61
C GLY A 24 -18.53 15.99 -15.93
N PHE A 25 -17.60 15.04 -15.98
CA PHE A 25 -17.49 14.08 -17.09
C PHE A 25 -18.46 12.91 -16.93
N GLU A 26 -18.94 12.35 -18.02
CA GLU A 26 -19.63 11.06 -17.99
C GLU A 26 -18.58 9.96 -17.95
N VAL A 27 -18.62 9.12 -16.93
CA VAL A 27 -17.58 8.09 -16.68
C VAL A 27 -18.20 6.71 -16.63
N GLU A 28 -17.64 5.78 -17.38
CA GLU A 28 -17.98 4.35 -17.30
C GLU A 28 -16.73 3.55 -16.92
N VAL A 29 -16.82 2.76 -15.85
CA VAL A 29 -15.73 1.91 -15.35
C VAL A 29 -16.06 0.44 -15.61
N PHE A 30 -15.17 -0.26 -16.29
CA PHE A 30 -15.30 -1.69 -16.57
C PHE A 30 -14.41 -2.49 -15.63
N GLU A 31 -15.02 -3.36 -14.83
CA GLU A 31 -14.35 -4.21 -13.84
C GLU A 31 -14.71 -5.68 -14.08
N SER A 32 -13.71 -6.53 -14.18
CA SER A 32 -13.88 -7.96 -14.43
C SER A 32 -14.48 -8.73 -13.24
N ARG A 33 -14.28 -8.22 -12.02
CA ARG A 33 -14.78 -8.80 -10.77
C ARG A 33 -16.16 -8.25 -10.42
N PRO A 34 -16.91 -8.91 -9.52
CA PRO A 34 -18.20 -8.39 -9.04
C PRO A 34 -18.07 -7.31 -7.95
N PHE A 35 -16.86 -6.79 -7.67
CA PHE A 35 -16.57 -5.82 -6.62
C PHE A 35 -15.43 -4.88 -7.03
N LEU A 36 -15.34 -3.74 -6.35
CA LEU A 36 -14.34 -2.69 -6.56
C LEU A 36 -13.14 -2.81 -5.60
N GLY A 37 -12.11 -2.00 -5.84
CA GLY A 37 -10.92 -1.88 -4.99
C GLY A 37 -9.70 -2.66 -5.48
N GLY A 38 -9.88 -3.60 -6.42
CA GLY A 38 -8.77 -4.37 -6.98
C GLY A 38 -8.06 -5.23 -5.93
N ARG A 39 -6.77 -4.94 -5.64
CA ARG A 39 -5.98 -5.61 -4.60
C ARG A 39 -6.34 -5.12 -3.18
N ALA A 40 -6.78 -3.86 -3.03
CA ALA A 40 -7.20 -3.28 -1.76
C ALA A 40 -8.71 -3.51 -1.54
N THR A 41 -9.10 -4.75 -1.27
CA THR A 41 -10.50 -5.15 -1.15
C THR A 41 -10.71 -6.14 0.00
N SER A 42 -11.95 -6.51 0.24
CA SER A 42 -12.37 -7.53 1.19
C SER A 42 -13.29 -8.53 0.51
N PHE A 43 -13.36 -9.73 1.02
CA PHE A 43 -14.23 -10.79 0.50
C PHE A 43 -14.78 -11.68 1.63
N PRO A 44 -15.93 -12.33 1.43
CA PRO A 44 -16.49 -13.26 2.38
C PRO A 44 -15.64 -14.53 2.45
N LEU A 45 -15.40 -15.04 3.66
CA LEU A 45 -14.47 -16.14 3.90
C LEU A 45 -14.95 -17.48 3.34
N SER A 46 -16.26 -17.77 3.41
CA SER A 46 -16.87 -19.01 2.89
C SER A 46 -17.52 -18.86 1.52
N GLY A 47 -17.50 -17.65 0.92
CA GLY A 47 -18.23 -17.35 -0.32
C GLY A 47 -19.75 -17.18 -0.13
N GLU A 48 -20.29 -17.38 1.05
CA GLU A 48 -21.71 -17.16 1.41
C GLU A 48 -21.94 -15.71 1.82
N ALA A 49 -23.13 -15.17 1.53
CA ALA A 49 -23.45 -13.76 1.76
C ALA A 49 -23.35 -13.33 3.24
N ASP A 50 -23.68 -14.23 4.17
CA ASP A 50 -23.67 -13.98 5.62
C ASP A 50 -22.35 -14.40 6.30
N SER A 51 -21.32 -14.77 5.53
CA SER A 51 -20.06 -15.19 6.09
C SER A 51 -19.23 -13.99 6.56
N GLU A 52 -18.31 -14.26 7.50
CA GLU A 52 -17.35 -13.28 7.99
C GLU A 52 -16.52 -12.71 6.83
N VAL A 53 -16.47 -11.38 6.72
CA VAL A 53 -15.72 -10.67 5.69
C VAL A 53 -14.31 -10.39 6.20
N ILE A 54 -13.31 -10.76 5.42
CA ILE A 54 -11.90 -10.49 5.70
C ILE A 54 -11.28 -9.59 4.61
N ASP A 55 -10.31 -8.79 5.01
CA ASP A 55 -9.54 -7.97 4.07
C ASP A 55 -8.49 -8.84 3.34
N ASN A 56 -8.24 -8.52 2.08
CA ASN A 56 -7.09 -9.07 1.34
C ASN A 56 -5.79 -8.50 1.92
N CYS A 57 -5.27 -9.10 2.98
CA CYS A 57 -4.20 -8.57 3.82
C CYS A 57 -4.55 -7.26 4.55
N GLN A 58 -3.64 -6.79 5.43
CA GLN A 58 -3.81 -5.50 6.09
C GLN A 58 -3.29 -4.38 5.20
N HIS A 59 -4.19 -3.49 4.85
CA HIS A 59 -3.82 -2.26 4.15
C HIS A 59 -3.72 -1.12 5.15
N VAL A 60 -2.55 -0.53 5.22
CA VAL A 60 -2.27 0.66 6.04
C VAL A 60 -1.89 1.83 5.13
N LEU A 61 -2.17 3.03 5.60
CA LEU A 61 -1.69 4.26 4.99
C LEU A 61 -0.99 5.11 6.06
N MET A 62 -0.12 5.99 5.65
CA MET A 62 0.42 7.01 6.53
C MET A 62 -0.29 8.34 6.25
N ARG A 63 -0.30 9.26 7.21
CA ARG A 63 -0.94 10.57 7.02
C ARG A 63 -0.30 11.40 5.89
N CYS A 64 0.92 11.05 5.46
CA CYS A 64 1.54 11.63 4.28
C CYS A 64 0.93 11.19 2.95
N CYS A 65 0.05 10.17 2.92
CA CYS A 65 -0.67 9.72 1.74
C CYS A 65 -1.84 10.69 1.44
N VAL A 66 -1.50 11.90 1.02
CA VAL A 66 -2.47 13.01 0.91
C VAL A 66 -3.49 12.81 -0.20
N ASN A 67 -3.10 12.19 -1.32
CA ASN A 67 -4.01 11.93 -2.43
C ASN A 67 -4.99 10.80 -2.11
N LEU A 68 -4.54 9.76 -1.42
CA LEU A 68 -5.42 8.69 -0.94
C LEU A 68 -6.46 9.23 0.06
N LEU A 69 -6.03 10.13 0.95
CA LEU A 69 -6.93 10.78 1.90
C LEU A 69 -7.91 11.74 1.21
N ASP A 70 -7.50 12.44 0.16
CA ASP A 70 -8.38 13.25 -0.69
C ASP A 70 -9.40 12.37 -1.43
N PHE A 71 -8.97 11.24 -1.99
CA PHE A 71 -9.85 10.28 -2.62
C PHE A 71 -10.93 9.77 -1.65
N TYR A 72 -10.55 9.38 -0.44
CA TYR A 72 -11.51 8.99 0.60
C TYR A 72 -12.44 10.14 1.02
N GLN A 73 -11.94 11.38 1.01
CA GLN A 73 -12.76 12.56 1.26
C GLN A 73 -13.81 12.77 0.15
N ARG A 74 -13.43 12.59 -1.12
CA ARG A 74 -14.35 12.69 -2.27
C ARG A 74 -15.47 11.65 -2.21
N LEU A 75 -15.18 10.46 -1.69
CA LEU A 75 -16.16 9.39 -1.47
C LEU A 75 -16.94 9.54 -0.14
N GLY A 76 -16.62 10.52 0.70
CA GLY A 76 -17.28 10.72 2.00
C GLY A 76 -16.91 9.67 3.05
N VAL A 77 -15.81 8.93 2.90
CA VAL A 77 -15.41 7.82 3.78
C VAL A 77 -14.12 8.06 4.56
N ARG A 78 -13.58 9.28 4.53
CA ARG A 78 -12.33 9.63 5.23
C ARG A 78 -12.40 9.41 6.74
N ASP A 79 -13.55 9.60 7.36
CA ASP A 79 -13.81 9.38 8.77
C ASP A 79 -13.75 7.90 9.17
N ARG A 80 -13.84 6.98 8.20
CA ARG A 80 -13.66 5.54 8.39
C ARG A 80 -12.21 5.13 8.59
N ILE A 81 -11.25 6.05 8.45
CA ILE A 81 -9.83 5.78 8.68
C ILE A 81 -9.45 6.20 10.09
N ARG A 82 -9.09 5.21 10.91
CA ARG A 82 -8.60 5.43 12.28
C ARG A 82 -7.07 5.60 12.26
N PHE A 83 -6.56 6.68 12.86
CA PHE A 83 -5.13 6.95 12.95
C PHE A 83 -4.55 6.53 14.30
N TYR A 84 -3.41 5.82 14.25
CA TYR A 84 -2.60 5.45 15.39
C TYR A 84 -1.33 6.31 15.43
N ARG A 85 -0.98 6.77 16.64
CA ARG A 85 0.17 7.67 16.87
C ARG A 85 1.38 6.97 17.45
N GLU A 86 1.27 5.70 17.76
CA GLU A 86 2.30 4.90 18.40
C GLU A 86 2.62 3.70 17.57
N PHE A 87 3.91 3.39 17.43
CA PHE A 87 4.38 2.14 16.86
C PHE A 87 4.98 1.30 18.00
N TYR A 88 4.51 0.07 18.14
CA TYR A 88 4.94 -0.87 19.15
C TYR A 88 5.90 -1.88 18.53
N PHE A 89 7.14 -1.91 19.02
CA PHE A 89 8.17 -2.88 18.64
C PHE A 89 8.29 -3.91 19.76
N LEU A 90 7.89 -5.14 19.47
CA LEU A 90 7.90 -6.25 20.41
C LEU A 90 9.12 -7.15 20.19
N GLU A 91 9.85 -7.41 21.27
CA GLU A 91 10.91 -8.41 21.30
C GLU A 91 10.36 -9.76 21.81
N PRO A 92 10.94 -10.90 21.39
CA PRO A 92 10.65 -12.17 22.06
C PRO A 92 10.82 -12.04 23.59
N GLY A 93 9.86 -12.59 24.34
CA GLY A 93 9.78 -12.37 25.80
C GLY A 93 8.87 -11.20 26.19
N GLY A 94 8.23 -10.54 25.22
CA GLY A 94 7.17 -9.55 25.47
C GLY A 94 7.63 -8.14 25.84
N ARG A 95 8.94 -7.84 25.74
CA ARG A 95 9.44 -6.48 25.99
C ARG A 95 9.02 -5.54 24.85
N ILE A 96 8.46 -4.38 25.21
CA ILE A 96 7.87 -3.42 24.26
C ILE A 96 8.73 -2.16 24.23
N SER A 97 9.09 -1.72 23.02
CA SER A 97 9.61 -0.39 22.72
C SER A 97 8.55 0.40 21.95
N VAL A 98 8.33 1.66 22.31
CA VAL A 98 7.30 2.51 21.68
C VAL A 98 7.94 3.69 20.99
N LEU A 99 7.67 3.83 19.69
CA LEU A 99 8.03 5.00 18.91
C LEU A 99 6.79 5.90 18.74
N ARG A 100 6.86 7.12 19.26
CA ARG A 100 5.79 8.12 19.17
C ARG A 100 6.34 9.53 19.15
N ARG A 101 5.60 10.47 18.58
CA ARG A 101 5.99 11.87 18.59
C ARG A 101 6.01 12.46 20.01
N GLY A 102 6.98 13.31 20.25
CA GLY A 102 7.05 14.20 21.40
C GLY A 102 6.60 15.63 21.04
N ARG A 103 7.05 16.61 21.85
CA ARG A 103 6.71 18.03 21.69
C ARG A 103 7.56 18.78 20.65
N LEU A 104 8.69 18.22 20.26
CA LEU A 104 9.58 18.87 19.29
C LEU A 104 8.97 18.84 17.89
N PRO A 105 9.28 19.84 17.03
CA PRO A 105 8.85 19.82 15.64
C PRO A 105 9.59 18.73 14.83
N ALA A 106 9.08 18.41 13.64
CA ALA A 106 9.78 17.54 12.69
C ALA A 106 11.11 18.19 12.27
N PRO A 107 12.17 17.42 12.09
CA PRO A 107 12.28 15.96 12.18
C PRO A 107 12.64 15.44 13.59
N PHE A 108 12.65 16.29 14.63
CA PHE A 108 13.14 15.96 15.96
C PHE A 108 12.07 15.40 16.92
N HIS A 109 10.84 15.30 16.45
CA HIS A 109 9.67 14.88 17.26
C HIS A 109 9.76 13.46 17.83
N PHE A 110 10.62 12.58 17.29
CA PHE A 110 10.82 11.23 17.81
C PHE A 110 11.93 11.08 18.85
N ILE A 111 12.80 12.09 19.04
CA ILE A 111 14.02 11.96 19.86
C ILE A 111 13.73 11.33 21.23
N GLY A 112 12.69 11.82 21.94
CA GLY A 112 12.37 11.35 23.28
C GLY A 112 11.97 9.88 23.34
N SER A 113 11.14 9.39 22.42
CA SER A 113 10.77 7.98 22.35
C SER A 113 11.87 7.11 21.77
N PHE A 114 12.58 7.57 20.74
CA PHE A 114 13.69 6.87 20.13
C PHE A 114 14.82 6.57 21.12
N LEU A 115 15.19 7.53 21.96
CA LEU A 115 16.20 7.31 23.01
C LEU A 115 15.76 6.27 24.06
N ARG A 116 14.46 6.12 24.29
CA ARG A 116 13.88 5.13 25.21
C ARG A 116 13.62 3.76 24.60
N MET A 117 13.80 3.57 23.27
CA MET A 117 13.66 2.24 22.67
C MET A 117 14.68 1.27 23.25
N HIS A 118 14.22 0.15 23.79
CA HIS A 118 15.06 -0.88 24.37
C HIS A 118 15.60 -1.86 23.33
N CYS A 119 14.88 -2.00 22.20
CA CYS A 119 15.27 -2.89 21.11
C CYS A 119 16.52 -2.45 20.32
N LEU A 120 17.07 -1.27 20.61
CA LEU A 120 18.29 -0.73 20.03
C LEU A 120 19.28 -0.34 21.13
N ASP A 121 20.55 -0.68 20.98
CA ASP A 121 21.60 -0.25 21.88
C ASP A 121 22.05 1.22 21.59
N ARG A 122 23.02 1.72 22.39
CA ARG A 122 23.51 3.11 22.23
C ARG A 122 24.25 3.32 20.91
N ARG A 123 24.99 2.30 20.43
CA ARG A 123 25.73 2.36 19.18
C ARG A 123 24.77 2.38 17.99
N ASP A 124 23.73 1.56 18.04
CA ASP A 124 22.67 1.52 17.04
C ASP A 124 21.96 2.87 16.93
N LYS A 125 21.51 3.42 18.06
CA LYS A 125 20.83 4.71 18.11
C LYS A 125 21.65 5.83 17.49
N LEU A 126 22.95 5.87 17.82
CA LEU A 126 23.87 6.86 17.25
C LEU A 126 24.06 6.65 15.73
N GLY A 127 24.21 5.38 15.31
CA GLY A 127 24.30 4.99 13.90
C GLY A 127 23.08 5.41 13.11
N VAL A 128 21.87 5.05 13.58
CA VAL A 128 20.59 5.41 12.98
C VAL A 128 20.43 6.93 12.90
N ALA A 129 20.71 7.67 13.97
CA ALA A 129 20.61 9.13 13.96
C ALA A 129 21.52 9.78 12.91
N ARG A 130 22.79 9.29 12.77
CA ARG A 130 23.72 9.75 11.74
C ARG A 130 23.23 9.44 10.34
N ALA A 131 22.69 8.24 10.11
CA ALA A 131 22.14 7.84 8.82
C ALA A 131 20.91 8.66 8.43
N LEU A 132 19.97 8.93 9.36
CA LEU A 132 18.82 9.80 9.12
C LEU A 132 19.24 11.24 8.75
N MET A 133 20.27 11.78 9.41
CA MET A 133 20.83 13.09 9.05
C MET A 133 21.50 13.07 7.66
N ALA A 134 22.23 12.01 7.34
CA ALA A 134 22.82 11.82 6.01
C ALA A 134 21.73 11.72 4.93
N MET A 135 20.69 10.89 5.17
CA MET A 135 19.56 10.74 4.27
C MET A 135 18.90 12.09 3.95
N ARG A 136 18.65 12.93 4.95
CA ARG A 136 18.07 14.26 4.75
C ARG A 136 18.93 15.15 3.87
N ARG A 137 20.29 15.08 3.99
CA ARG A 137 21.22 15.87 3.18
C ARG A 137 21.38 15.32 1.77
N GLU A 138 21.36 14.00 1.62
CA GLU A 138 21.62 13.31 0.36
C GLU A 138 20.39 13.27 -0.54
N ARG A 139 19.17 13.37 0.01
CA ARG A 139 17.91 13.25 -0.73
C ARG A 139 17.85 14.09 -2.02
N THR A 140 18.35 15.30 -1.98
CA THR A 140 18.34 16.23 -3.12
C THR A 140 19.66 16.27 -3.90
N ARG A 141 20.73 15.70 -3.36
CA ARG A 141 22.09 15.81 -3.93
C ARG A 141 22.54 14.55 -4.64
N ARG A 142 22.11 13.38 -4.16
CA ARG A 142 22.54 12.09 -4.68
C ARG A 142 21.65 11.66 -5.85
N LYS A 143 22.27 11.28 -6.97
CA LYS A 143 21.58 10.96 -8.23
C LYS A 143 21.53 9.46 -8.54
N ASP A 144 22.18 8.64 -7.72
CA ASP A 144 22.33 7.21 -7.92
C ASP A 144 21.40 6.38 -7.02
N LEU A 145 20.48 7.02 -6.28
CA LEU A 145 19.58 6.34 -5.33
C LEU A 145 18.65 5.32 -5.98
N ASP A 146 18.35 5.46 -7.27
CA ASP A 146 17.59 4.45 -8.01
C ASP A 146 18.46 3.27 -8.50
N ARG A 147 19.79 3.38 -8.42
CA ARG A 147 20.72 2.37 -8.95
C ARG A 147 21.39 1.51 -7.89
N ILE A 148 21.29 1.88 -6.64
CA ILE A 148 21.87 1.15 -5.50
C ILE A 148 20.77 0.57 -4.63
N SER A 149 21.08 -0.56 -3.96
CA SER A 149 20.13 -1.11 -3.00
C SER A 149 20.09 -0.27 -1.72
N MET A 150 18.99 -0.39 -0.99
CA MET A 150 18.86 0.27 0.31
C MET A 150 19.86 -0.31 1.32
N LEU A 151 20.13 -1.62 1.24
CA LEU A 151 21.14 -2.26 2.08
C LEU A 151 22.54 -1.70 1.80
N ASP A 152 22.93 -1.55 0.53
CA ASP A 152 24.23 -0.95 0.17
C ASP A 152 24.40 0.43 0.77
N TRP A 153 23.34 1.27 0.67
CA TRP A 153 23.36 2.59 1.28
C TRP A 153 23.54 2.53 2.80
N LEU A 154 22.82 1.65 3.48
CA LEU A 154 22.93 1.44 4.94
C LEU A 154 24.34 0.99 5.34
N LEU A 155 24.95 0.07 4.59
CA LEU A 155 26.32 -0.38 4.80
C LEU A 155 27.33 0.76 4.57
N GLN A 156 27.17 1.59 3.54
CA GLN A 156 27.97 2.80 3.34
C GLN A 156 27.87 3.76 4.53
N LYS A 157 26.71 3.81 5.22
CA LYS A 157 26.51 4.59 6.45
C LYS A 157 26.93 3.83 7.73
N ARG A 158 27.61 2.68 7.58
CA ARG A 158 28.12 1.86 8.68
C ARG A 158 27.07 1.49 9.72
N GLN A 159 25.86 1.15 9.23
CA GLN A 159 24.81 0.65 10.11
C GLN A 159 25.18 -0.74 10.63
N THR A 160 24.89 -1.01 11.89
CA THR A 160 25.09 -2.32 12.48
C THR A 160 24.06 -3.32 11.95
N PRO A 161 24.35 -4.62 11.84
CA PRO A 161 23.36 -5.63 11.50
C PRO A 161 22.11 -5.53 12.40
N HIS A 162 22.30 -5.32 13.69
CA HIS A 162 21.23 -5.19 14.67
C HIS A 162 20.31 -3.98 14.39
N ALA A 163 20.86 -2.81 14.05
CA ALA A 163 20.07 -1.65 13.64
C ALA A 163 19.37 -1.88 12.28
N ILE A 164 20.01 -2.57 11.34
CA ILE A 164 19.43 -2.93 10.05
C ILE A 164 18.19 -3.79 10.28
N ASP A 165 18.28 -4.86 11.06
CA ASP A 165 17.18 -5.81 11.24
C ASP A 165 16.05 -5.27 12.12
N ARG A 166 16.36 -4.58 13.23
CA ARG A 166 15.36 -4.16 14.22
C ARG A 166 14.77 -2.77 14.00
N PHE A 167 15.36 -1.96 13.10
CA PHE A 167 14.84 -0.62 12.80
C PHE A 167 14.56 -0.42 11.31
N TRP A 168 15.61 -0.51 10.47
CA TRP A 168 15.48 -0.19 9.05
C TRP A 168 14.59 -1.18 8.31
N ARG A 169 14.82 -2.48 8.49
CA ARG A 169 14.06 -3.55 7.84
C ARG A 169 12.59 -3.50 8.24
N GLN A 170 12.31 -3.30 9.52
CA GLN A 170 10.93 -3.27 10.03
C GLN A 170 10.07 -2.15 9.42
N ILE A 171 10.66 -0.99 9.21
CA ILE A 171 9.97 0.17 8.62
C ILE A 171 9.90 0.05 7.11
N LEU A 172 11.03 -0.22 6.47
CA LEU A 172 11.15 -0.09 5.02
C LEU A 172 10.54 -1.27 4.27
N VAL A 173 10.76 -2.51 4.73
CA VAL A 173 10.18 -3.70 4.08
C VAL A 173 8.66 -3.64 4.16
N SER A 174 8.11 -3.22 5.30
CA SER A 174 6.66 -3.06 5.44
C SER A 174 6.07 -1.95 4.58
N ALA A 175 6.81 -0.85 4.38
CA ALA A 175 6.31 0.31 3.64
C ALA A 175 6.42 0.14 2.11
N VAL A 176 7.42 -0.60 1.62
CA VAL A 176 7.75 -0.73 0.18
C VAL A 176 7.42 -2.12 -0.37
N ASN A 177 7.26 -3.10 0.53
CA ASN A 177 7.08 -4.51 0.19
C ASN A 177 8.25 -5.10 -0.62
N GLU A 178 9.49 -4.75 -0.27
CA GLU A 178 10.68 -5.34 -0.88
C GLU A 178 11.80 -5.47 0.17
N ASN A 179 12.62 -6.53 0.05
CA ASN A 179 13.78 -6.71 0.92
C ASN A 179 14.83 -5.61 0.69
N LEU A 180 15.54 -5.21 1.75
CA LEU A 180 16.54 -4.12 1.68
C LEU A 180 17.65 -4.38 0.65
N GLU A 181 17.97 -5.65 0.42
CA GLU A 181 18.94 -6.15 -0.54
C GLU A 181 18.52 -5.88 -1.99
N CYS A 182 17.22 -5.92 -2.23
CA CYS A 182 16.61 -5.77 -3.54
C CYS A 182 15.88 -4.44 -3.74
N MET A 183 15.63 -3.68 -2.67
CA MET A 183 14.93 -2.40 -2.71
C MET A 183 15.85 -1.30 -3.18
N ALA A 184 15.47 -0.52 -4.20
CA ALA A 184 16.18 0.69 -4.57
C ALA A 184 16.17 1.72 -3.43
N ALA A 185 17.32 2.33 -3.13
CA ALA A 185 17.47 3.26 -2.01
C ALA A 185 16.52 4.48 -2.10
N ILE A 186 16.16 4.90 -3.30
CA ILE A 186 15.25 6.03 -3.53
C ILE A 186 13.92 5.86 -2.78
N HIS A 187 13.39 4.63 -2.70
CA HIS A 187 12.14 4.36 -1.98
C HIS A 187 12.29 4.49 -0.47
N GLY A 188 13.41 4.06 0.10
CA GLY A 188 13.71 4.28 1.51
C GLY A 188 13.82 5.76 1.86
N PHE A 189 14.47 6.55 0.98
CA PHE A 189 14.55 8.00 1.12
C PHE A 189 13.18 8.67 1.07
N GLN A 190 12.28 8.15 0.25
CA GLN A 190 10.92 8.67 0.15
C GLN A 190 10.10 8.36 1.39
N VAL A 191 10.14 7.11 1.89
CA VAL A 191 9.44 6.70 3.12
C VAL A 191 9.84 7.61 4.29
N PHE A 192 11.14 7.80 4.53
CA PHE A 192 11.58 8.68 5.62
C PHE A 192 11.34 10.15 5.32
N GLY A 193 11.54 10.57 4.07
CA GLY A 193 11.35 11.97 3.65
C GLY A 193 9.94 12.47 3.87
N LEU A 194 8.96 11.72 3.43
CA LEU A 194 7.54 12.10 3.49
C LEU A 194 6.89 11.65 4.80
N GLY A 195 7.19 10.44 5.26
CA GLY A 195 6.56 9.86 6.44
C GLY A 195 7.14 10.38 7.76
N PHE A 196 8.45 10.66 7.84
CA PHE A 196 9.08 10.96 9.12
C PHE A 196 9.71 12.35 9.21
N PHE A 197 10.09 13.00 8.09
CA PHE A 197 10.76 14.30 8.13
C PHE A 197 9.86 15.47 7.77
N ALA A 198 8.82 15.27 6.96
CA ALA A 198 7.99 16.36 6.46
C ALA A 198 7.22 17.07 7.57
N ARG A 199 6.42 16.35 8.32
CA ARG A 199 5.60 16.91 9.41
C ARG A 199 5.60 15.97 10.62
N ALA A 200 5.30 16.51 11.79
CA ALA A 200 5.30 15.75 13.03
C ALA A 200 4.16 14.70 13.13
N ASP A 201 3.16 14.78 12.26
CA ASP A 201 2.03 13.85 12.17
C ASP A 201 2.05 12.98 10.91
N SER A 202 2.95 13.22 9.97
CA SER A 202 3.03 12.50 8.66
C SER A 202 3.11 10.99 8.82
N TYR A 203 3.74 10.51 9.88
CA TYR A 203 3.98 9.11 10.18
C TYR A 203 2.75 8.37 10.75
N GLU A 204 1.72 9.11 11.22
CA GLU A 204 0.56 8.47 11.86
C GLU A 204 -0.04 7.42 10.92
N MET A 205 -0.18 6.20 11.44
CA MET A 205 -0.64 5.03 10.68
C MET A 205 -2.17 4.98 10.65
N GLY A 206 -2.75 5.11 9.48
CA GLY A 206 -4.19 4.98 9.24
C GLY A 206 -4.57 3.55 8.87
N VAL A 207 -5.63 3.07 9.52
CA VAL A 207 -6.22 1.74 9.27
C VAL A 207 -7.73 1.93 9.09
N SER A 208 -8.32 1.25 8.10
CA SER A 208 -9.76 1.24 7.94
C SER A 208 -10.46 0.62 9.16
N SER A 209 -11.50 1.27 9.65
CA SER A 209 -12.37 0.79 10.74
C SER A 209 -13.50 -0.11 10.26
N ILE A 210 -13.66 -0.23 8.94
CA ILE A 210 -14.64 -1.09 8.27
C ILE A 210 -13.91 -1.96 7.23
N PRO A 211 -14.49 -3.05 6.73
CA PRO A 211 -13.90 -3.81 5.62
C PRO A 211 -13.58 -2.91 4.43
N LEU A 212 -12.42 -3.11 3.80
CA LEU A 212 -11.94 -2.25 2.69
C LEU A 212 -12.94 -2.14 1.54
N ALA A 213 -13.61 -3.25 1.17
CA ALA A 213 -14.61 -3.23 0.10
C ALA A 213 -15.74 -2.24 0.35
N GLN A 214 -16.09 -1.97 1.62
CA GLN A 214 -17.14 -1.01 1.97
C GLN A 214 -16.73 0.44 1.76
N LEU A 215 -15.41 0.75 1.71
CA LEU A 215 -14.93 2.09 1.34
C LEU A 215 -15.26 2.46 -0.11
N TYR A 216 -15.52 1.44 -0.96
CA TYR A 216 -15.77 1.60 -2.39
C TYR A 216 -17.15 1.11 -2.80
N ALA A 217 -18.01 0.75 -1.85
CA ALA A 217 -19.36 0.24 -2.13
C ALA A 217 -20.21 1.26 -2.91
N GLY A 218 -21.23 0.78 -3.64
CA GLY A 218 -22.05 1.63 -4.51
C GLY A 218 -22.64 2.87 -3.84
N GLU A 219 -22.97 2.78 -2.56
CA GLU A 219 -23.53 3.91 -1.79
C GLU A 219 -22.56 5.10 -1.68
N THR A 220 -21.25 4.86 -1.64
CA THR A 220 -20.24 5.93 -1.56
C THR A 220 -20.17 6.77 -2.87
N TRP A 221 -20.74 6.26 -3.97
CA TRP A 221 -20.80 6.92 -5.27
C TRP A 221 -22.09 7.68 -5.51
N SER A 222 -23.01 7.71 -4.55
CA SER A 222 -24.34 8.35 -4.70
C SER A 222 -24.30 9.83 -5.11
N CYS A 223 -23.24 10.55 -4.70
CA CYS A 223 -22.99 11.94 -5.09
C CYS A 223 -22.41 12.10 -6.51
N LEU A 224 -21.97 11.02 -7.15
CA LEU A 224 -21.32 11.00 -8.46
C LEU A 224 -22.18 10.21 -9.46
N ARG A 225 -23.43 10.66 -9.70
CA ARG A 225 -24.44 9.97 -10.54
C ARG A 225 -24.02 9.82 -12.01
N ASN A 226 -23.04 10.56 -12.45
CA ASN A 226 -22.43 10.52 -13.79
C ASN A 226 -21.31 9.47 -13.90
N VAL A 227 -21.02 8.71 -12.83
CA VAL A 227 -20.11 7.58 -12.83
C VAL A 227 -20.92 6.28 -12.80
N ARG A 228 -20.69 5.39 -13.77
CA ARG A 228 -21.36 4.09 -13.88
C ARG A 228 -20.33 2.97 -13.82
N PHE A 229 -20.68 1.86 -13.17
CA PHE A 229 -19.84 0.68 -13.04
C PHE A 229 -20.43 -0.50 -13.79
N HIS A 230 -19.61 -1.15 -14.62
CA HIS A 230 -19.92 -2.39 -15.31
C HIS A 230 -19.11 -3.51 -14.67
N PHE A 231 -19.75 -4.27 -13.81
CA PHE A 231 -19.14 -5.42 -13.14
C PHE A 231 -19.13 -6.66 -14.05
N ARG A 232 -18.23 -7.61 -13.78
CA ARG A 232 -18.04 -8.83 -14.58
C ARG A 232 -17.82 -8.52 -16.07
N SER A 233 -17.24 -7.37 -16.35
CA SER A 233 -17.03 -6.81 -17.69
C SER A 233 -15.53 -6.64 -17.92
N SER A 234 -14.91 -7.72 -18.41
CA SER A 234 -13.47 -7.70 -18.72
C SER A 234 -13.24 -6.92 -20.01
N VAL A 235 -12.26 -6.00 -19.98
CA VAL A 235 -11.77 -5.38 -21.21
C VAL A 235 -10.81 -6.37 -21.88
N GLU A 236 -11.13 -6.73 -23.12
CA GLU A 236 -10.42 -7.72 -23.92
C GLU A 236 -9.35 -7.10 -24.83
N ARG A 237 -9.58 -5.86 -25.25
CA ARG A 237 -8.67 -5.10 -26.12
C ARG A 237 -8.81 -3.61 -25.86
N VAL A 238 -7.67 -2.93 -25.96
CA VAL A 238 -7.56 -1.47 -25.83
C VAL A 238 -6.79 -0.92 -27.03
N ASP A 239 -7.36 0.00 -27.76
CA ASP A 239 -6.72 0.70 -28.88
C ASP A 239 -7.28 2.14 -29.04
N ALA A 240 -6.77 2.89 -30.02
CA ALA A 240 -7.22 4.27 -30.30
C ALA A 240 -8.71 4.36 -30.67
N ALA A 241 -9.33 3.26 -31.11
CA ALA A 241 -10.74 3.23 -31.51
C ALA A 241 -11.68 2.85 -30.35
N GLY A 242 -11.13 2.48 -29.17
CA GLY A 242 -11.89 2.20 -27.96
C GLY A 242 -11.54 0.94 -27.23
N PHE A 243 -12.45 0.51 -26.34
CA PHE A 243 -12.36 -0.75 -25.62
C PHE A 243 -13.21 -1.83 -26.30
N VAL A 244 -12.74 -3.06 -26.32
CA VAL A 244 -13.56 -4.23 -26.65
C VAL A 244 -13.97 -4.93 -25.34
N VAL A 245 -15.27 -5.08 -25.13
CA VAL A 245 -15.87 -5.72 -23.96
C VAL A 245 -16.94 -6.68 -24.42
N ALA A 246 -16.85 -7.96 -24.07
CA ALA A 246 -17.75 -9.02 -24.52
C ALA A 246 -17.90 -9.05 -26.08
N GLY A 247 -16.79 -8.89 -26.80
CA GLY A 247 -16.76 -8.84 -28.26
C GLY A 247 -17.28 -7.54 -28.89
N GLU A 248 -17.88 -6.65 -28.10
CA GLU A 248 -18.42 -5.38 -28.62
C GLU A 248 -17.46 -4.20 -28.37
N ARG A 249 -17.37 -3.31 -29.36
CA ARG A 249 -16.58 -2.08 -29.23
C ARG A 249 -17.36 -1.00 -28.47
N ARG A 250 -16.73 -0.48 -27.43
CA ARG A 250 -17.21 0.66 -26.64
C ARG A 250 -16.39 1.89 -26.99
N VAL A 251 -17.08 2.96 -27.39
CA VAL A 251 -16.45 4.20 -27.88
C VAL A 251 -16.77 5.36 -26.94
N ALA A 252 -15.77 6.23 -26.74
CA ALA A 252 -15.87 7.46 -25.98
C ALA A 252 -14.86 8.50 -26.49
N ASP A 253 -14.86 9.70 -25.90
CA ASP A 253 -13.92 10.75 -26.26
C ASP A 253 -12.50 10.45 -25.71
N HIS A 254 -12.41 9.83 -24.52
CA HIS A 254 -11.15 9.52 -23.84
C HIS A 254 -11.19 8.16 -23.15
N TYR A 255 -10.02 7.59 -22.95
CA TYR A 255 -9.83 6.26 -22.38
C TYR A 255 -8.75 6.27 -21.30
N ILE A 256 -8.97 5.56 -20.20
CA ILE A 256 -7.96 5.31 -19.16
C ILE A 256 -7.80 3.80 -18.99
N CYS A 257 -6.59 3.30 -19.23
CA CYS A 257 -6.24 1.93 -18.91
C CYS A 257 -5.62 1.89 -17.49
N ALA A 258 -6.43 1.44 -16.53
CA ALA A 258 -6.05 1.28 -15.12
C ALA A 258 -5.91 -0.21 -14.72
N LEU A 259 -5.59 -1.06 -15.70
CA LEU A 259 -5.32 -2.48 -15.50
C LEU A 259 -3.95 -2.69 -14.84
N PRO A 260 -3.75 -3.82 -14.13
CA PRO A 260 -2.42 -4.22 -13.69
C PRO A 260 -1.47 -4.41 -14.89
N PHE A 261 -0.18 -4.10 -14.72
CA PHE A 261 0.78 -4.15 -15.83
C PHE A 261 0.88 -5.53 -16.49
N GLU A 262 0.64 -6.61 -15.74
CA GLU A 262 0.64 -7.98 -16.21
C GLU A 262 -0.49 -8.29 -17.21
N ARG A 263 -1.49 -7.40 -17.27
CA ARG A 263 -2.63 -7.55 -18.18
C ARG A 263 -2.49 -6.75 -19.46
N LEU A 264 -1.52 -5.85 -19.55
CA LEU A 264 -1.40 -4.91 -20.67
C LEU A 264 -1.19 -5.64 -22.00
N GLU A 265 -0.29 -6.61 -22.07
CA GLU A 265 -0.06 -7.39 -23.30
C GLU A 265 -1.32 -8.12 -23.78
N SER A 266 -2.09 -8.67 -22.84
CA SER A 266 -3.33 -9.39 -23.17
C SER A 266 -4.43 -8.50 -23.73
N VAL A 267 -4.33 -7.17 -23.56
CA VAL A 267 -5.27 -6.19 -24.14
C VAL A 267 -4.65 -5.41 -25.29
N GLY A 268 -3.46 -5.77 -25.76
CA GLY A 268 -2.79 -5.18 -26.92
C GLY A 268 -1.91 -3.97 -26.60
N LEU A 269 -1.53 -3.74 -25.35
CA LEU A 269 -0.64 -2.68 -24.93
C LEU A 269 0.74 -3.21 -24.51
N PRO A 270 1.82 -2.43 -24.70
CA PRO A 270 3.14 -2.82 -24.20
C PRO A 270 3.16 -2.86 -22.68
N ALA A 271 3.73 -3.93 -22.11
CA ALA A 271 3.88 -4.10 -20.67
C ALA A 271 5.33 -3.92 -20.21
N PRO A 272 5.57 -3.19 -19.11
CA PRO A 272 6.89 -3.16 -18.50
C PRO A 272 7.23 -4.51 -17.89
N GLN A 273 8.49 -4.91 -17.97
CA GLN A 273 8.98 -6.17 -17.42
C GLN A 273 9.45 -5.97 -15.98
N PHE A 274 8.51 -5.99 -15.05
CA PHE A 274 8.79 -5.90 -13.61
C PHE A 274 8.67 -7.26 -12.93
N GLY A 275 9.55 -7.53 -11.97
CA GLY A 275 9.35 -8.61 -11.02
C GLY A 275 8.20 -8.29 -10.05
N HIS A 276 7.80 -9.31 -9.29
CA HIS A 276 6.77 -9.17 -8.25
C HIS A 276 7.35 -9.37 -6.86
N SER A 277 6.74 -8.73 -5.88
CA SER A 277 6.99 -8.97 -4.47
C SER A 277 5.70 -9.42 -3.77
N PRO A 278 5.71 -10.61 -3.14
CA PRO A 278 4.53 -11.18 -2.50
C PRO A 278 4.29 -10.61 -1.09
N ILE A 279 3.04 -10.70 -0.64
CA ILE A 279 2.64 -10.48 0.76
C ILE A 279 1.87 -11.70 1.24
N THR A 280 2.18 -12.14 2.47
CA THR A 280 1.41 -13.17 3.15
C THR A 280 0.64 -12.59 4.33
N GLY A 281 -0.66 -12.79 4.35
CA GLY A 281 -1.57 -12.48 5.47
C GLY A 281 -2.00 -13.75 6.17
N VAL A 282 -1.94 -13.77 7.50
CA VAL A 282 -2.38 -14.91 8.32
C VAL A 282 -3.43 -14.44 9.30
N HIS A 283 -4.66 -14.84 9.07
CA HIS A 283 -5.81 -14.55 9.91
C HIS A 283 -5.98 -15.66 10.96
N LEU A 284 -6.02 -15.30 12.24
CA LEU A 284 -6.09 -16.23 13.36
C LEU A 284 -7.18 -15.81 14.33
N TRP A 285 -8.11 -16.74 14.63
CA TRP A 285 -9.18 -16.53 15.61
C TRP A 285 -8.97 -17.41 16.83
N PHE A 286 -8.97 -16.80 18.00
CA PHE A 286 -8.81 -17.46 19.29
C PHE A 286 -10.12 -17.48 20.08
N ASP A 287 -10.28 -18.46 20.97
CA ASP A 287 -11.43 -18.58 21.88
C ASP A 287 -11.50 -17.44 22.91
N ARG A 288 -10.36 -16.80 23.19
CA ARG A 288 -10.22 -15.73 24.18
C ARG A 288 -9.29 -14.62 23.72
N GLU A 289 -9.30 -13.49 24.44
CA GLU A 289 -8.37 -12.39 24.20
C GLU A 289 -6.92 -12.80 24.49
N VAL A 290 -6.04 -12.65 23.51
CA VAL A 290 -4.60 -12.95 23.62
C VAL A 290 -3.73 -11.69 23.72
N THR A 291 -4.24 -10.53 23.30
CA THR A 291 -3.56 -9.24 23.40
C THR A 291 -4.54 -8.06 23.42
N THR A 292 -4.17 -6.99 24.10
CA THR A 292 -4.89 -5.70 24.08
C THR A 292 -4.24 -4.69 23.12
N LEU A 293 -3.04 -4.98 22.58
CA LEU A 293 -2.38 -4.10 21.65
C LEU A 293 -3.18 -3.99 20.34
N PRO A 294 -3.35 -2.77 19.79
CA PRO A 294 -4.06 -2.59 18.52
C PRO A 294 -3.26 -3.12 17.33
N HIS A 295 -1.97 -3.01 17.39
CA HIS A 295 -0.99 -3.52 16.41
C HIS A 295 0.40 -3.61 17.05
N ALA A 296 1.29 -4.34 16.42
CA ALA A 296 2.69 -4.41 16.82
C ALA A 296 3.58 -4.87 15.67
N THR A 297 4.80 -4.36 15.62
CA THR A 297 5.92 -4.92 14.86
C THR A 297 6.56 -6.01 15.70
N LEU A 298 6.70 -7.21 15.15
CA LEU A 298 7.27 -8.39 15.79
C LEU A 298 8.74 -8.55 15.37
N LEU A 299 9.67 -8.41 16.30
CA LEU A 299 11.10 -8.40 16.01
C LEU A 299 11.70 -9.82 16.03
N ASP A 300 12.72 -10.05 15.21
CA ASP A 300 13.59 -11.25 15.24
C ASP A 300 12.88 -12.56 14.88
N ARG A 301 11.72 -12.50 14.20
CA ARG A 301 10.95 -13.67 13.79
C ARG A 301 10.37 -13.50 12.40
N THR A 302 9.70 -14.56 11.92
CA THR A 302 9.11 -14.60 10.57
C THR A 302 7.93 -13.64 10.42
N MET A 303 7.02 -13.64 11.41
CA MET A 303 5.88 -12.74 11.40
C MET A 303 6.36 -11.31 11.69
N GLN A 304 6.09 -10.37 10.78
CA GLN A 304 6.61 -9.00 10.87
C GLN A 304 5.66 -8.05 11.61
N TRP A 305 4.36 -8.15 11.31
CA TRP A 305 3.34 -7.29 11.90
C TRP A 305 2.15 -8.09 12.42
N MET A 306 1.58 -7.63 13.51
CA MET A 306 0.32 -8.08 14.06
C MET A 306 -0.66 -6.92 14.14
N PHE A 307 -1.89 -7.16 13.68
CA PHE A 307 -3.04 -6.25 13.81
C PHE A 307 -4.18 -6.93 14.54
N ASN A 308 -4.70 -6.26 15.56
CA ASN A 308 -5.86 -6.72 16.31
C ASN A 308 -7.14 -6.27 15.58
N LYS A 309 -7.82 -7.20 14.95
CA LYS A 309 -9.02 -6.94 14.14
C LYS A 309 -10.32 -7.08 14.94
N GLY A 310 -10.27 -7.69 16.14
CA GLY A 310 -11.47 -7.89 16.96
C GLY A 310 -11.17 -8.32 18.40
N GLY A 311 -11.17 -7.36 19.34
CA GLY A 311 -11.13 -7.61 20.78
C GLY A 311 -10.00 -8.48 21.30
N GLY A 312 -8.87 -8.53 20.59
CA GLY A 312 -7.74 -9.41 20.93
C GLY A 312 -7.96 -10.90 20.65
N LYS A 313 -9.11 -11.26 20.07
CA LYS A 313 -9.46 -12.64 19.69
C LYS A 313 -9.21 -12.92 18.21
N TYR A 314 -9.33 -11.92 17.37
CA TYR A 314 -9.03 -12.00 15.95
C TYR A 314 -7.78 -11.18 15.64
N LEU A 315 -6.72 -11.85 15.25
CA LEU A 315 -5.46 -11.25 14.85
C LEU A 315 -5.18 -11.47 13.37
N LEU A 316 -4.67 -10.45 12.70
CA LEU A 316 -4.13 -10.55 11.36
C LEU A 316 -2.63 -10.31 11.43
N LEU A 317 -1.85 -11.31 11.03
CA LEU A 317 -0.40 -11.20 10.88
C LEU A 317 -0.06 -10.93 9.43
N VAL A 318 0.98 -10.13 9.20
CA VAL A 318 1.43 -9.76 7.85
C VAL A 318 2.93 -9.95 7.73
N VAL A 319 3.33 -10.53 6.60
CA VAL A 319 4.72 -10.66 6.18
C VAL A 319 4.84 -10.05 4.79
N SER A 320 5.56 -8.95 4.67
CA SER A 320 5.92 -8.30 3.41
C SER A 320 7.16 -8.97 2.80
N ALA A 321 7.31 -8.87 1.47
CA ALA A 321 8.38 -9.52 0.70
C ALA A 321 8.51 -11.02 1.00
N SER A 322 7.39 -11.70 1.20
CA SER A 322 7.25 -13.04 1.79
C SER A 322 7.61 -14.18 0.84
N ARG A 323 8.67 -14.01 0.02
CA ARG A 323 9.11 -15.02 -0.96
C ARG A 323 9.39 -16.38 -0.31
N ASP A 324 9.96 -16.36 0.90
CA ASP A 324 10.30 -17.58 1.66
C ASP A 324 9.06 -18.35 2.15
N LEU A 325 7.91 -17.67 2.32
CA LEU A 325 6.65 -18.31 2.69
C LEU A 325 5.86 -18.84 1.49
N THR A 326 6.18 -18.40 0.28
CA THR A 326 5.44 -18.79 -0.94
C THR A 326 5.43 -20.31 -1.17
N PRO A 327 6.55 -21.06 -1.00
CA PRO A 327 6.56 -22.50 -1.21
C PRO A 327 5.93 -23.32 -0.08
N LEU A 328 5.77 -22.76 1.13
CA LEU A 328 5.23 -23.48 2.28
C LEU A 328 3.73 -23.71 2.15
N SER A 329 3.21 -24.78 2.77
CA SER A 329 1.77 -25.01 2.89
C SER A 329 1.10 -23.96 3.80
N ARG A 330 -0.23 -23.91 3.78
CA ARG A 330 -0.97 -22.99 4.68
C ARG A 330 -0.83 -23.41 6.12
N GLU A 331 -0.81 -24.72 6.39
CA GLU A 331 -0.65 -25.34 7.69
C GLU A 331 0.73 -24.99 8.28
N GLU A 332 1.81 -25.16 7.52
CA GLU A 332 3.16 -24.78 7.96
C GLU A 332 3.25 -23.28 8.31
N ILE A 333 2.61 -22.40 7.54
CA ILE A 333 2.58 -20.97 7.83
C ILE A 333 1.80 -20.66 9.11
N VAL A 334 0.69 -21.37 9.37
CA VAL A 334 -0.07 -21.21 10.62
C VAL A 334 0.75 -21.68 11.82
N ASP A 335 1.48 -22.79 11.70
CA ASP A 335 2.34 -23.31 12.77
C ASP A 335 3.48 -22.33 13.10
N ILE A 336 4.13 -21.76 12.08
CA ILE A 336 5.12 -20.69 12.25
C ILE A 336 4.49 -19.49 12.97
N ALA A 337 3.31 -19.05 12.52
CA ALA A 337 2.62 -17.89 13.10
C ALA A 337 2.26 -18.09 14.57
N ILE A 338 1.75 -19.25 14.94
CA ILE A 338 1.41 -19.60 16.34
C ILE A 338 2.70 -19.71 17.16
N GLY A 339 3.75 -20.37 16.63
CA GLY A 339 5.06 -20.47 17.28
C GLY A 339 5.65 -19.10 17.59
N ASP A 340 5.61 -18.19 16.63
CA ASP A 340 6.06 -16.81 16.82
C ASP A 340 5.21 -16.08 17.88
N LEU A 341 3.86 -16.10 17.75
CA LEU A 341 2.96 -15.41 18.68
C LEU A 341 3.15 -15.83 20.15
N ARG A 342 3.43 -17.09 20.41
CA ARG A 342 3.69 -17.60 21.78
C ARG A 342 4.90 -16.92 22.44
N LEU A 343 5.87 -16.47 21.67
CA LEU A 343 7.04 -15.77 22.17
C LEU A 343 6.76 -14.32 22.58
N TYR A 344 5.73 -13.71 22.01
CA TYR A 344 5.38 -12.30 22.28
C TYR A 344 4.19 -12.14 23.23
N PHE A 345 3.25 -13.07 23.15
CA PHE A 345 1.97 -13.01 23.87
C PHE A 345 1.77 -14.29 24.70
N PRO A 346 2.15 -14.32 25.98
CA PRO A 346 2.03 -15.52 26.81
C PRO A 346 0.60 -16.11 26.83
N ARG A 347 -0.44 -15.26 26.73
CA ARG A 347 -1.84 -15.72 26.67
C ARG A 347 -2.17 -16.62 25.47
N VAL A 348 -1.35 -16.60 24.40
CA VAL A 348 -1.51 -17.51 23.25
C VAL A 348 -1.24 -18.95 23.63
N CYS A 349 -0.42 -19.21 24.67
CA CYS A 349 -0.13 -20.58 25.14
C CYS A 349 -1.40 -21.24 25.72
N ASP A 350 -2.27 -20.46 26.35
CA ASP A 350 -3.49 -20.93 27.03
C ASP A 350 -4.75 -20.79 26.16
N ALA A 351 -4.64 -20.15 25.00
CA ALA A 351 -5.74 -19.93 24.08
C ALA A 351 -5.85 -21.06 23.05
N LYS A 352 -7.08 -21.42 22.71
CA LYS A 352 -7.35 -22.37 21.64
C LYS A 352 -7.49 -21.61 20.33
N LEU A 353 -6.73 -22.00 19.30
CA LEU A 353 -6.97 -21.57 17.93
C LEU A 353 -8.30 -22.18 17.45
N VAL A 354 -9.27 -21.33 17.12
CA VAL A 354 -10.60 -21.75 16.66
C VAL A 354 -10.63 -21.88 15.14
N LYS A 355 -9.92 -20.94 14.44
CA LYS A 355 -9.94 -20.85 12.99
C LYS A 355 -8.67 -20.16 12.52
N ALA A 356 -8.18 -20.56 11.35
CA ALA A 356 -7.08 -19.89 10.66
C ALA A 356 -7.37 -19.76 9.16
N HIS A 357 -6.87 -18.68 8.54
CA HIS A 357 -6.92 -18.51 7.09
C HIS A 357 -5.66 -17.82 6.60
N VAL A 358 -5.03 -18.35 5.54
CA VAL A 358 -3.80 -17.82 4.97
C VAL A 358 -4.05 -17.33 3.56
N ILE A 359 -3.68 -16.08 3.32
CA ILE A 359 -3.70 -15.45 1.99
C ILE A 359 -2.26 -15.26 1.53
N LYS A 360 -1.92 -15.81 0.37
CA LYS A 360 -0.65 -15.57 -0.30
C LYS A 360 -0.91 -14.72 -1.55
N GLU A 361 -0.75 -13.40 -1.42
CA GLU A 361 -0.85 -12.51 -2.58
C GLU A 361 0.52 -12.47 -3.28
N GLN A 362 0.67 -13.31 -4.30
CA GLN A 362 1.95 -13.47 -5.01
C GLN A 362 2.34 -12.25 -5.85
N ARG A 363 1.34 -11.50 -6.32
CA ARG A 363 1.51 -10.28 -7.14
C ARG A 363 1.02 -9.05 -6.40
N ALA A 364 1.43 -8.94 -5.11
CA ALA A 364 0.96 -7.85 -4.25
C ALA A 364 1.44 -6.48 -4.76
N THR A 365 2.72 -6.39 -5.15
CA THR A 365 3.33 -5.19 -5.74
C THR A 365 4.29 -5.59 -6.86
N PHE A 366 4.66 -4.63 -7.72
CA PHE A 366 5.89 -4.80 -8.48
C PHE A 366 7.10 -4.71 -7.53
N ALA A 367 8.19 -5.38 -7.89
CA ALA A 367 9.44 -5.31 -7.13
C ALA A 367 10.09 -3.94 -7.30
N ALA A 368 10.26 -3.21 -6.20
CA ALA A 368 10.83 -1.86 -6.18
C ALA A 368 12.38 -1.90 -6.26
N ALA A 369 12.90 -2.62 -7.26
CA ALA A 369 14.32 -2.90 -7.45
C ALA A 369 15.09 -1.71 -8.04
N PRO A 370 16.44 -1.69 -7.92
CA PRO A 370 17.26 -0.74 -8.63
C PRO A 370 16.93 -0.70 -10.12
N ASP A 371 17.04 0.50 -10.70
CA ASP A 371 16.70 0.82 -12.10
C ASP A 371 15.22 0.71 -12.48
N THR A 372 14.34 0.25 -11.61
CA THR A 372 12.90 0.10 -11.91
C THR A 372 12.23 1.45 -12.17
N GLU A 373 12.57 2.50 -11.40
CA GLU A 373 11.89 3.79 -11.50
C GLU A 373 12.00 4.42 -12.91
N ARG A 374 13.14 4.29 -13.57
CA ARG A 374 13.36 4.80 -14.93
C ARG A 374 12.59 4.02 -16.01
N LEU A 375 12.23 2.75 -15.74
CA LEU A 375 11.51 1.88 -16.66
C LEU A 375 9.99 2.03 -16.52
N ARG A 376 9.50 2.69 -15.48
CA ARG A 376 8.07 2.93 -15.28
C ARG A 376 7.55 3.87 -16.36
N PRO A 377 6.48 3.49 -17.09
CA PRO A 377 5.89 4.35 -18.10
C PRO A 377 5.22 5.57 -17.47
N THR A 378 5.12 6.63 -18.25
CA THR A 378 4.34 7.82 -17.89
C THR A 378 2.85 7.58 -18.07
N THR A 379 2.03 8.55 -17.72
CA THR A 379 0.58 8.55 -17.97
C THR A 379 0.26 8.55 -19.46
N ASP A 380 1.09 9.17 -20.29
CA ASP A 380 0.94 9.15 -21.74
C ASP A 380 1.27 7.75 -22.29
N SER A 381 0.30 7.13 -22.95
CA SER A 381 0.45 5.83 -23.58
C SER A 381 1.13 5.87 -24.97
N GLY A 382 1.27 7.06 -25.56
CA GLY A 382 1.63 7.23 -26.97
C GLY A 382 0.49 6.94 -27.96
N ILE A 383 -0.69 6.55 -27.48
CA ILE A 383 -1.90 6.32 -28.29
C ILE A 383 -2.87 7.47 -28.05
N ALA A 384 -3.42 8.03 -29.12
CA ALA A 384 -4.33 9.17 -29.04
C ALA A 384 -5.51 8.89 -28.09
N ASN A 385 -5.79 9.84 -27.21
CA ASN A 385 -6.88 9.82 -26.21
C ASN A 385 -6.84 8.66 -25.21
N LEU A 386 -5.75 7.89 -25.13
CA LEU A 386 -5.57 6.79 -24.19
C LEU A 386 -4.49 7.14 -23.16
N TYR A 387 -4.82 7.03 -21.88
CA TYR A 387 -3.94 7.33 -20.76
C TYR A 387 -3.75 6.11 -19.85
N LEU A 388 -2.55 5.95 -19.30
CA LEU A 388 -2.23 4.86 -18.39
C LEU A 388 -2.37 5.31 -16.93
N ALA A 389 -2.92 4.44 -16.10
CA ALA A 389 -2.99 4.61 -14.65
C ALA A 389 -2.67 3.28 -13.96
N GLY A 390 -2.10 3.35 -12.78
CA GLY A 390 -1.71 2.21 -11.95
C GLY A 390 -0.52 2.57 -11.09
N ASP A 391 -0.36 1.89 -9.97
CA ASP A 391 0.79 2.04 -9.07
C ASP A 391 2.14 1.76 -9.77
N TRP A 392 2.12 1.08 -10.89
CA TRP A 392 3.25 0.73 -11.75
C TRP A 392 3.65 1.86 -12.72
N THR A 393 2.87 2.91 -12.91
CA THR A 393 3.25 4.10 -13.71
C THR A 393 4.15 5.03 -12.89
N ARG A 394 4.86 5.94 -13.56
CA ARG A 394 5.82 6.87 -12.93
C ARG A 394 5.10 7.96 -12.13
N THR A 395 4.73 7.64 -10.90
CA THR A 395 4.03 8.54 -9.97
C THR A 395 4.96 9.26 -9.00
N GLY A 396 6.24 8.88 -8.97
CA GLY A 396 7.18 9.29 -7.94
C GLY A 396 6.98 8.59 -6.60
N TRP A 397 6.08 7.61 -6.51
CA TRP A 397 5.81 6.79 -5.33
C TRP A 397 6.04 5.30 -5.64
N PRO A 398 6.44 4.48 -4.64
CA PRO A 398 6.50 3.02 -4.83
C PRO A 398 5.11 2.42 -5.05
N ALA A 399 5.04 1.11 -5.24
CA ALA A 399 3.79 0.37 -5.38
C ALA A 399 2.96 0.43 -4.10
N THR A 400 2.13 1.44 -3.97
CA THR A 400 1.30 1.73 -2.80
C THR A 400 -0.10 2.19 -3.22
N MET A 401 -1.05 2.17 -2.27
CA MET A 401 -2.38 2.76 -2.48
C MET A 401 -2.29 4.24 -2.88
N GLU A 402 -1.38 4.99 -2.26
CA GLU A 402 -1.12 6.40 -2.62
C GLU A 402 -0.63 6.51 -4.07
N GLY A 403 0.35 5.68 -4.47
CA GLY A 403 0.86 5.64 -5.85
C GLY A 403 -0.24 5.34 -6.87
N ALA A 404 -1.14 4.41 -6.55
CA ALA A 404 -2.28 4.08 -7.40
C ALA A 404 -3.25 5.29 -7.57
N VAL A 405 -3.63 5.94 -6.46
CA VAL A 405 -4.53 7.11 -6.51
C VAL A 405 -3.88 8.27 -7.27
N ARG A 406 -2.60 8.55 -7.01
CA ARG A 406 -1.84 9.57 -7.76
C ARG A 406 -1.88 9.33 -9.25
N SER A 407 -1.65 8.09 -9.69
CA SER A 407 -1.70 7.74 -11.11
C SER A 407 -3.08 7.99 -11.73
N GLY A 408 -4.14 7.67 -11.00
CA GLY A 408 -5.51 7.95 -11.42
C GLY A 408 -5.79 9.44 -11.56
N TYR A 409 -5.32 10.26 -10.60
CA TYR A 409 -5.44 11.72 -10.67
C TYR A 409 -4.63 12.31 -11.83
N MET A 410 -3.41 11.82 -12.06
CA MET A 410 -2.60 12.23 -13.21
C MET A 410 -3.31 11.93 -14.53
N ALA A 411 -3.87 10.73 -14.67
CA ALA A 411 -4.63 10.37 -15.87
C ALA A 411 -5.89 11.24 -16.03
N ALA A 412 -6.58 11.56 -14.93
CA ALA A 412 -7.73 12.46 -14.95
C ALA A 412 -7.35 13.89 -15.36
N GLU A 413 -6.20 14.41 -14.93
CA GLU A 413 -5.68 15.72 -15.35
C GLU A 413 -5.40 15.75 -16.87
N TRP A 414 -4.78 14.68 -17.41
CA TRP A 414 -4.53 14.55 -18.83
C TRP A 414 -5.83 14.54 -19.64
N VAL A 415 -6.84 13.77 -19.20
CA VAL A 415 -8.19 13.77 -19.82
C VAL A 415 -8.81 15.17 -19.77
N ALA A 416 -8.79 15.82 -18.61
CA ALA A 416 -9.37 17.16 -18.44
C ALA A 416 -8.69 18.20 -19.36
N GLN A 417 -7.37 18.12 -19.48
CA GLN A 417 -6.58 18.97 -20.38
C GLN A 417 -6.98 18.73 -21.85
N ALA A 418 -7.04 17.46 -22.29
CA ALA A 418 -7.38 17.09 -23.66
C ALA A 418 -8.83 17.46 -24.03
N ALA A 419 -9.75 17.41 -23.07
CA ALA A 419 -11.13 17.83 -23.23
C ALA A 419 -11.34 19.36 -23.21
N GLY A 420 -10.28 20.16 -23.11
CA GLY A 420 -10.36 21.62 -23.03
C GLY A 420 -10.94 22.16 -21.71
N LYS A 421 -10.95 21.33 -20.65
CA LYS A 421 -11.42 21.68 -19.31
C LYS A 421 -10.33 21.40 -18.26
N PRO A 422 -9.15 22.07 -18.35
CA PRO A 422 -8.03 21.76 -17.48
C PRO A 422 -8.42 21.88 -16.01
N ALA A 423 -8.12 20.85 -15.24
CA ALA A 423 -8.37 20.78 -13.81
C ALA A 423 -7.15 20.16 -13.09
N ARG A 424 -6.98 20.49 -11.82
CA ARG A 424 -5.95 19.91 -10.96
C ARG A 424 -6.60 19.02 -9.90
N PHE A 425 -6.16 17.76 -9.87
CA PHE A 425 -6.62 16.77 -8.90
C PHE A 425 -5.48 16.30 -8.01
N LEU A 426 -4.26 16.21 -8.56
CA LEU A 426 -3.08 15.76 -7.85
C LEU A 426 -2.65 16.80 -6.81
N LEU A 427 -2.70 16.41 -5.55
CA LEU A 427 -2.17 17.21 -4.45
C LEU A 427 -0.65 17.04 -4.36
N PRO A 428 0.10 18.13 -4.03
CA PRO A 428 1.53 18.03 -3.82
C PRO A 428 1.86 17.19 -2.59
N ASP A 429 3.05 16.58 -2.59
CA ASP A 429 3.58 15.92 -1.42
C ASP A 429 3.77 16.91 -0.27
N LEU A 430 3.71 16.39 0.98
CA LEU A 430 4.01 17.19 2.17
C LEU A 430 5.44 17.71 2.10
N ALA A 431 5.61 19.01 2.34
CA ALA A 431 6.90 19.70 2.35
C ALA A 431 7.58 19.63 3.74
#